data_47967350bf798307c4e7595cf5fa6dcc
#
_entry.id   47967350bf798307c4e7595cf5fa6dcc
#
_cell.length_a   1.000
_cell.length_b   1.000
_cell.length_c   1.000
_cell.angle_alpha   90.00
_cell.angle_beta   90.00
_cell.angle_gamma   90.00
#
_symmetry.space_group_name_H-M   'P 1'
#
loop_
_entity.id
_entity.type
_entity.pdbx_description
1 polymer ?
#
loop_
_entity_poly.entity_id
_entity_poly.type
_entity_poly.pdbx_seq_one_letter_code
_entity_poly.pdbx_strand_id
1 'polypeptide(L)'
;SFNNHLDTNVINPLSKKYVKIVPHETRESLSNHISWIGLPSTIINSSIQFNLENTVLASAKFLLNGLTLGFYDLDNNETKVFKKDMGSTLAKYRVSEGPFLMIPLLGPRNARDFSGFIGDIKNSSNIIPNDLNIVKIIGTPVGIIDKRSKLSDTLESINKSSDPYIKMRSYYIQNRRAIVYDKKYNEDNDKKKDEQFEKLLQ
;
A
#
# COMPACT_ATOMS: atom_id res chain seq x y z
N SER A 1 14.50 -11.76 12.30
CA SER A 1 14.76 -11.59 10.86
C SER A 1 15.33 -10.20 10.57
N PHE A 2 16.01 -10.02 9.45
CA PHE A 2 16.60 -8.73 9.05
C PHE A 2 15.55 -7.59 9.05
N ASN A 3 14.37 -7.82 8.46
CA ASN A 3 13.30 -6.83 8.42
C ASN A 3 12.84 -6.40 9.82
N ASN A 4 12.74 -7.32 10.75
CA ASN A 4 12.37 -7.00 12.13
C ASN A 4 13.45 -6.15 12.82
N HIS A 5 14.72 -6.48 12.62
CA HIS A 5 15.84 -5.72 13.16
C HIS A 5 15.87 -4.29 12.60
N LEU A 6 15.67 -4.14 11.28
CA LEU A 6 15.59 -2.85 10.61
C LEU A 6 14.38 -2.03 11.09
N ASP A 7 13.20 -2.67 11.21
CA ASP A 7 12.01 -1.98 11.72
C ASP A 7 12.24 -1.49 13.15
N THR A 8 12.69 -2.37 14.04
CA THR A 8 12.85 -2.03 15.46
C THR A 8 13.89 -0.95 15.71
N ASN A 9 15.02 -1.00 15.01
CA ASN A 9 16.16 -0.13 15.31
C ASN A 9 16.21 1.15 14.46
N VAL A 10 15.54 1.18 13.32
CA VAL A 10 15.59 2.31 12.38
C VAL A 10 14.21 2.87 12.07
N ILE A 11 13.32 2.07 11.46
CA ILE A 11 12.09 2.61 10.89
C ILE A 11 11.09 3.02 11.98
N ASN A 12 10.91 2.20 13.01
CA ASN A 12 10.01 2.50 14.12
C ASN A 12 10.44 3.73 14.93
N PRO A 13 11.72 3.90 15.35
CA PRO A 13 12.16 5.14 15.99
C PRO A 13 11.98 6.38 15.10
N LEU A 14 12.27 6.26 13.79
CA LEU A 14 12.07 7.35 12.86
C LEU A 14 10.58 7.69 12.69
N SER A 15 9.69 6.70 12.61
CA SER A 15 8.26 6.93 12.49
C SER A 15 7.67 7.59 13.75
N LYS A 16 8.14 7.22 14.93
CA LYS A 16 7.75 7.87 16.19
C LYS A 16 8.22 9.34 16.25
N LYS A 17 9.46 9.62 15.83
CA LYS A 17 9.97 11.00 15.72
C LYS A 17 9.19 11.80 14.69
N TYR A 18 8.88 11.21 13.54
CA TYR A 18 8.08 11.84 12.49
C TYR A 18 6.71 12.26 13.00
N VAL A 19 5.99 11.38 13.68
CA VAL A 19 4.68 11.72 14.28
C VAL A 19 4.79 12.81 15.35
N LYS A 20 5.88 12.85 16.10
CA LYS A 20 6.09 13.85 17.18
C LYS A 20 6.47 15.23 16.64
N ILE A 21 7.26 15.28 15.58
CA ILE A 21 7.86 16.54 15.07
C ILE A 21 6.99 17.15 13.97
N VAL A 22 6.41 16.33 13.09
CA VAL A 22 5.65 16.80 11.93
C VAL A 22 4.16 16.96 12.30
N PRO A 23 3.58 18.17 12.19
CA PRO A 23 2.16 18.40 12.44
C PRO A 23 1.25 17.48 11.63
N HIS A 24 0.08 17.17 12.18
CA HIS A 24 -0.90 16.25 11.54
C HIS A 24 -1.26 16.69 10.12
N GLU A 25 -1.56 17.98 9.92
CA GLU A 25 -1.93 18.54 8.61
C GLU A 25 -0.81 18.36 7.56
N THR A 26 0.45 18.58 7.96
CA THR A 26 1.60 18.38 7.07
C THR A 26 1.76 16.90 6.70
N ARG A 27 1.54 15.99 7.66
CA ARG A 27 1.58 14.53 7.40
C ARG A 27 0.46 14.11 6.46
N GLU A 28 -0.72 14.68 6.63
CA GLU A 28 -1.87 14.44 5.77
C GLU A 28 -1.59 14.94 4.34
N SER A 29 -1.11 16.15 4.18
CA SER A 29 -0.69 16.69 2.87
C SER A 29 0.35 15.82 2.17
N LEU A 30 1.37 15.36 2.89
CA LEU A 30 2.38 14.45 2.34
C LEU A 30 1.76 13.10 1.93
N SER A 31 0.86 12.56 2.73
CA SER A 31 0.15 11.31 2.44
C SER A 31 -0.73 11.45 1.19
N ASN A 32 -1.43 12.57 1.05
CA ASN A 32 -2.25 12.88 -0.11
C ASN A 32 -1.41 12.97 -1.39
N HIS A 33 -0.27 13.68 -1.32
CA HIS A 33 0.67 13.78 -2.43
C HIS A 33 1.21 12.40 -2.86
N ILE A 34 1.62 11.56 -1.91
CA ILE A 34 2.10 10.19 -2.18
C ILE A 34 0.98 9.35 -2.82
N SER A 35 -0.25 9.50 -2.34
CA SER A 35 -1.41 8.81 -2.90
C SER A 35 -1.72 9.28 -4.33
N TRP A 36 -1.65 10.58 -4.58
CA TRP A 36 -1.84 11.18 -5.89
C TRP A 36 -0.80 10.70 -6.92
N ILE A 37 0.48 10.63 -6.56
CA ILE A 37 1.54 10.06 -7.42
C ILE A 37 1.25 8.60 -7.79
N GLY A 38 0.52 7.87 -6.97
CA GLY A 38 0.11 6.48 -7.23
C GLY A 38 -1.07 6.34 -8.21
N LEU A 39 -1.85 7.40 -8.46
CA LEU A 39 -3.05 7.34 -9.33
C LEU A 39 -2.75 6.97 -10.78
N PRO A 40 -1.67 7.45 -11.44
CA PRO A 40 -1.35 7.02 -12.81
C PRO A 40 -1.20 5.50 -12.95
N SER A 41 -0.55 4.84 -12.00
CA SER A 41 -0.46 3.37 -11.99
C SER A 41 -1.86 2.75 -11.83
N THR A 42 -2.71 3.31 -10.97
CA THR A 42 -4.10 2.86 -10.81
C THR A 42 -4.91 3.03 -12.09
N ILE A 43 -4.80 4.16 -12.79
CA ILE A 43 -5.49 4.44 -14.05
C ILE A 43 -5.12 3.40 -15.11
N ILE A 44 -3.82 3.19 -15.33
CA ILE A 44 -3.31 2.24 -16.32
C ILE A 44 -3.78 0.82 -16.00
N ASN A 45 -3.60 0.38 -14.76
CA ASN A 45 -3.96 -0.97 -14.36
C ASN A 45 -5.48 -1.20 -14.39
N SER A 46 -6.29 -0.20 -14.04
CA SER A 46 -7.75 -0.26 -14.18
C SER A 46 -8.18 -0.37 -15.64
N SER A 47 -7.54 0.40 -16.53
CA SER A 47 -7.79 0.33 -17.98
C SER A 47 -7.46 -1.05 -18.55
N ILE A 48 -6.31 -1.61 -18.20
CA ILE A 48 -5.91 -2.97 -18.62
C ILE A 48 -6.87 -4.03 -18.06
N GLN A 49 -7.44 -3.81 -16.88
CA GLN A 49 -8.43 -4.69 -16.27
C GLN A 49 -9.84 -4.50 -16.83
N PHE A 50 -10.06 -3.58 -17.79
CA PHE A 50 -11.37 -3.18 -18.31
C PHE A 50 -12.34 -2.68 -17.23
N ASN A 51 -11.81 -2.13 -16.13
CA ASN A 51 -12.59 -1.48 -15.09
C ASN A 51 -12.73 0.01 -15.43
N LEU A 52 -13.63 0.32 -16.37
CA LEU A 52 -13.83 1.68 -16.91
C LEU A 52 -14.28 2.65 -15.82
N GLU A 53 -15.16 2.23 -14.91
CA GLU A 53 -15.62 3.06 -13.80
C GLU A 53 -14.42 3.53 -12.95
N ASN A 54 -13.63 2.60 -12.45
CA ASN A 54 -12.45 2.95 -11.64
C ASN A 54 -11.40 3.75 -12.42
N THR A 55 -11.30 3.52 -13.74
CA THR A 55 -10.41 4.29 -14.62
C THR A 55 -10.85 5.76 -14.69
N VAL A 56 -12.13 6.01 -14.92
CA VAL A 56 -12.68 7.37 -15.01
C VAL A 56 -12.56 8.07 -13.65
N LEU A 57 -12.96 7.41 -12.56
CA LEU A 57 -12.90 7.97 -11.20
C LEU A 57 -11.46 8.31 -10.81
N ALA A 58 -10.51 7.41 -11.07
CA ALA A 58 -9.09 7.66 -10.78
C ALA A 58 -8.51 8.79 -11.63
N SER A 59 -8.94 8.91 -12.91
CA SER A 59 -8.51 9.99 -13.80
C SER A 59 -9.07 11.34 -13.33
N ALA A 60 -10.34 11.40 -12.97
CA ALA A 60 -10.95 12.60 -12.44
C ALA A 60 -10.26 13.06 -11.14
N LYS A 61 -10.04 12.13 -10.20
CA LYS A 61 -9.33 12.42 -8.95
C LYS A 61 -7.89 12.86 -9.20
N PHE A 62 -7.20 12.27 -10.18
CA PHE A 62 -5.83 12.66 -10.55
C PHE A 62 -5.78 14.09 -11.07
N LEU A 63 -6.71 14.47 -11.96
CA LEU A 63 -6.76 15.83 -12.53
C LEU A 63 -7.17 16.86 -11.48
N LEU A 64 -8.20 16.57 -10.68
CA LEU A 64 -8.70 17.47 -9.65
C LEU A 64 -7.61 17.76 -8.60
N ASN A 65 -7.03 16.73 -8.02
CA ASN A 65 -6.00 16.89 -7.00
C ASN A 65 -4.67 17.38 -7.60
N GLY A 66 -4.46 17.21 -8.91
CA GLY A 66 -3.33 17.74 -9.64
C GLY A 66 -3.21 19.25 -9.61
N LEU A 67 -4.32 19.99 -9.42
CA LEU A 67 -4.32 21.44 -9.26
C LEU A 67 -3.47 21.90 -8.05
N THR A 68 -3.33 21.05 -7.06
CA THR A 68 -2.52 21.27 -5.86
C THR A 68 -1.29 20.35 -5.79
N LEU A 69 -0.89 19.74 -6.92
CA LEU A 69 0.12 18.69 -6.97
C LEU A 69 -0.17 17.54 -5.99
N GLY A 70 -1.44 17.29 -5.70
CA GLY A 70 -1.89 16.25 -4.80
C GLY A 70 -1.68 16.53 -3.30
N PHE A 71 -1.21 17.69 -2.90
CA PHE A 71 -1.04 18.01 -1.48
C PHE A 71 -2.36 18.16 -0.74
N TYR A 72 -3.42 18.56 -1.44
CA TYR A 72 -4.78 18.62 -0.91
C TYR A 72 -5.67 17.62 -1.64
N ASP A 73 -6.50 16.91 -0.90
CA ASP A 73 -7.55 16.08 -1.47
C ASP A 73 -8.80 16.95 -1.68
N LEU A 74 -8.91 17.53 -2.88
CA LEU A 74 -10.03 18.41 -3.24
C LEU A 74 -11.36 17.68 -3.40
N ASP A 75 -11.32 16.35 -3.45
CA ASP A 75 -12.46 15.46 -3.51
C ASP A 75 -12.97 15.04 -2.11
N ASN A 76 -12.27 15.44 -1.05
CA ASN A 76 -12.57 15.09 0.36
C ASN A 76 -12.83 13.58 0.57
N ASN A 77 -12.16 12.73 -0.21
CA ASN A 77 -12.37 11.28 -0.23
C ASN A 77 -13.80 10.82 -0.58
N GLU A 78 -14.62 11.66 -1.18
CA GLU A 78 -15.97 11.31 -1.63
C GLU A 78 -15.92 10.29 -2.77
N THR A 79 -14.97 10.45 -3.70
CA THR A 79 -14.78 9.53 -4.81
C THR A 79 -14.01 8.30 -4.37
N LYS A 80 -14.69 7.16 -4.37
CA LYS A 80 -14.09 5.89 -4.00
C LYS A 80 -13.30 5.30 -5.16
N VAL A 81 -12.00 5.51 -5.16
CA VAL A 81 -11.07 4.90 -6.11
C VAL A 81 -10.44 3.65 -5.51
N PHE A 82 -10.56 2.52 -6.21
CA PHE A 82 -9.88 1.28 -5.83
C PHE A 82 -8.46 1.28 -6.37
N LYS A 83 -7.48 1.22 -5.46
CA LYS A 83 -6.08 1.16 -5.85
C LYS A 83 -5.80 -0.11 -6.66
N LYS A 84 -5.24 0.07 -7.86
CA LYS A 84 -4.81 -1.01 -8.76
C LYS A 84 -3.33 -0.90 -9.06
N ASP A 85 -2.68 -2.05 -9.18
CA ASP A 85 -1.28 -2.20 -9.54
C ASP A 85 -1.11 -3.40 -10.49
N MET A 86 0.07 -3.59 -11.06
CA MET A 86 0.34 -4.68 -11.99
C MET A 86 0.12 -6.06 -11.33
N GLY A 87 0.40 -6.24 -10.05
CA GLY A 87 0.11 -7.49 -9.35
C GLY A 87 -1.38 -7.80 -9.29
N SER A 88 -2.26 -6.80 -9.09
CA SER A 88 -3.71 -6.96 -9.16
C SER A 88 -4.19 -7.22 -10.60
N THR A 89 -3.53 -6.62 -11.58
CA THR A 89 -3.78 -6.89 -13.01
C THR A 89 -3.44 -8.32 -13.37
N LEU A 90 -2.26 -8.81 -12.98
CA LEU A 90 -1.88 -10.21 -13.18
C LEU A 90 -2.87 -11.18 -12.50
N ALA A 91 -3.38 -10.83 -11.31
CA ALA A 91 -4.42 -11.62 -10.64
C ALA A 91 -5.72 -11.68 -11.44
N LYS A 92 -6.15 -10.56 -12.03
CA LYS A 92 -7.34 -10.50 -12.90
C LYS A 92 -7.20 -11.45 -14.10
N TYR A 93 -5.99 -11.58 -14.62
CA TYR A 93 -5.65 -12.52 -15.70
C TYR A 93 -5.29 -13.92 -15.19
N ARG A 94 -5.70 -14.27 -13.96
CA ARG A 94 -5.58 -15.61 -13.36
C ARG A 94 -4.12 -16.08 -13.13
N VAL A 95 -3.16 -15.16 -13.08
CA VAL A 95 -1.80 -15.52 -12.64
C VAL A 95 -1.85 -15.85 -11.16
N SER A 96 -1.37 -17.04 -10.80
CA SER A 96 -1.35 -17.52 -9.41
C SER A 96 -0.51 -16.62 -8.50
N GLU A 97 -0.84 -16.59 -7.21
CA GLU A 97 -0.10 -15.79 -6.21
C GLU A 97 1.37 -16.21 -6.07
N GLY A 98 1.63 -17.51 -6.28
CA GLY A 98 2.94 -18.09 -6.02
C GLY A 98 3.34 -18.08 -4.55
N PRO A 99 4.61 -18.39 -4.24
CA PRO A 99 5.09 -18.44 -2.87
C PRO A 99 5.05 -17.06 -2.20
N PHE A 100 4.83 -17.08 -0.87
CA PHE A 100 4.96 -15.90 -0.04
C PHE A 100 6.45 -15.60 0.21
N LEU A 101 6.84 -14.34 0.04
CA LEU A 101 8.20 -13.85 0.15
C LEU A 101 8.28 -12.75 1.21
N MET A 102 9.26 -12.82 2.07
CA MET A 102 9.62 -11.72 2.97
C MET A 102 10.86 -11.03 2.42
N ILE A 103 10.66 -9.94 1.67
CA ILE A 103 11.74 -9.27 0.95
C ILE A 103 12.38 -8.22 1.86
N PRO A 104 13.72 -8.19 1.97
CA PRO A 104 14.42 -7.15 2.72
C PRO A 104 13.98 -5.75 2.25
N LEU A 105 13.73 -4.84 3.18
CA LEU A 105 13.26 -3.47 2.97
C LEU A 105 11.84 -3.32 2.39
N LEU A 106 11.42 -4.21 1.49
CA LEU A 106 10.12 -4.14 0.82
C LEU A 106 8.99 -4.83 1.62
N GLY A 107 9.35 -5.67 2.59
CA GLY A 107 8.38 -6.36 3.44
C GLY A 107 7.71 -7.57 2.76
N PRO A 108 6.49 -7.94 3.23
CA PRO A 108 5.78 -9.12 2.75
C PRO A 108 5.25 -8.91 1.33
N ARG A 109 5.44 -9.93 0.48
CA ARG A 109 4.88 -10.00 -0.88
C ARG A 109 4.67 -11.46 -1.27
N ASN A 110 3.82 -11.70 -2.27
CA ASN A 110 3.84 -12.96 -3.01
C ASN A 110 4.63 -12.79 -4.32
N ALA A 111 4.98 -13.89 -4.99
CA ALA A 111 5.81 -13.84 -6.19
C ALA A 111 5.17 -13.03 -7.33
N ARG A 112 3.84 -13.18 -7.54
CA ARG A 112 3.08 -12.41 -8.52
C ARG A 112 3.16 -10.91 -8.24
N ASP A 113 2.91 -10.51 -7.00
CA ASP A 113 2.88 -9.10 -6.61
C ASP A 113 4.27 -8.47 -6.62
N PHE A 114 5.31 -9.27 -6.38
CA PHE A 114 6.69 -8.82 -6.53
C PHE A 114 7.04 -8.59 -8.00
N SER A 115 6.66 -9.51 -8.90
CA SER A 115 6.85 -9.33 -10.35
C SER A 115 6.07 -8.13 -10.86
N GLY A 116 4.84 -7.94 -10.39
CA GLY A 116 4.02 -6.77 -10.70
C GLY A 116 4.65 -5.47 -10.21
N PHE A 117 5.23 -5.43 -9.02
CA PHE A 117 5.93 -4.28 -8.50
C PHE A 117 7.13 -3.87 -9.37
N ILE A 118 7.91 -4.83 -9.86
CA ILE A 118 8.99 -4.55 -10.82
C ILE A 118 8.44 -3.97 -12.13
N GLY A 119 7.31 -4.50 -12.62
CA GLY A 119 6.62 -3.99 -13.79
C GLY A 119 6.12 -2.54 -13.60
N ASP A 120 5.52 -2.25 -12.46
CA ASP A 120 5.05 -0.90 -12.13
C ASP A 120 6.21 0.11 -12.04
N ILE A 121 7.37 -0.27 -11.51
CA ILE A 121 8.56 0.59 -11.48
C ILE A 121 9.01 0.94 -12.89
N LYS A 122 9.11 -0.04 -13.78
CA LYS A 122 9.50 0.18 -15.17
C LYS A 122 8.51 1.09 -15.91
N ASN A 123 7.22 0.83 -15.78
CA ASN A 123 6.18 1.63 -16.41
C ASN A 123 6.15 3.07 -15.86
N SER A 124 6.30 3.23 -14.57
CA SER A 124 6.33 4.56 -13.94
C SER A 124 7.52 5.40 -14.38
N SER A 125 8.65 4.79 -14.70
CA SER A 125 9.85 5.51 -15.18
C SER A 125 9.65 6.14 -16.56
N ASN A 126 8.74 5.58 -17.36
CA ASN A 126 8.43 6.08 -18.70
C ASN A 126 7.34 7.18 -18.71
N ILE A 127 6.57 7.31 -17.65
CA ILE A 127 5.41 8.21 -17.59
C ILE A 127 5.73 9.51 -16.85
N ILE A 128 6.62 9.45 -15.86
CA ILE A 128 6.99 10.62 -15.07
C ILE A 128 8.26 11.22 -15.66
N PRO A 129 8.23 12.51 -16.05
CA PRO A 129 9.42 13.21 -16.53
C PRO A 129 10.62 13.04 -15.59
N ASN A 130 11.83 12.96 -16.16
CA ASN A 130 13.05 12.75 -15.38
C ASN A 130 13.24 13.80 -14.28
N ASP A 131 12.79 15.02 -14.52
CA ASP A 131 12.88 16.14 -13.57
C ASP A 131 12.03 15.93 -12.31
N LEU A 132 10.99 15.09 -12.39
CA LEU A 132 10.14 14.71 -11.25
C LEU A 132 10.57 13.41 -10.57
N ASN A 133 11.61 12.74 -11.05
CA ASN A 133 12.16 11.54 -10.40
C ASN A 133 12.68 11.83 -8.97
N ILE A 134 13.09 13.06 -8.71
CA ILE A 134 13.52 13.50 -7.36
C ILE A 134 12.38 13.37 -6.35
N VAL A 135 11.14 13.60 -6.78
CA VAL A 135 9.95 13.46 -5.93
C VAL A 135 9.72 11.99 -5.55
N LYS A 136 10.00 11.05 -6.45
CA LYS A 136 9.97 9.61 -6.13
C LYS A 136 11.07 9.21 -5.15
N ILE A 137 12.27 9.74 -5.33
CA ILE A 137 13.42 9.41 -4.48
C ILE A 137 13.19 9.91 -3.06
N ILE A 138 12.67 11.11 -2.88
CA ILE A 138 12.38 11.70 -1.56
C ILE A 138 11.06 11.15 -1.00
N GLY A 139 10.04 11.01 -1.82
CA GLY A 139 8.71 10.53 -1.40
C GLY A 139 8.71 9.09 -0.91
N THR A 140 9.60 8.22 -1.43
CA THR A 140 9.64 6.82 -1.00
C THR A 140 10.04 6.64 0.46
N PRO A 141 11.15 7.22 0.96
CA PRO A 141 11.52 7.11 2.37
C PRO A 141 10.47 7.73 3.31
N VAL A 142 9.95 8.91 2.98
CA VAL A 142 8.89 9.56 3.74
C VAL A 142 7.61 8.73 3.72
N GLY A 143 7.25 8.18 2.57
CA GLY A 143 6.10 7.29 2.43
C GLY A 143 6.21 5.99 3.24
N ILE A 144 7.43 5.42 3.38
CA ILE A 144 7.67 4.27 4.25
C ILE A 144 7.44 4.64 5.71
N ILE A 145 7.97 5.78 6.15
CA ILE A 145 7.83 6.27 7.52
C ILE A 145 6.36 6.60 7.84
N ASP A 146 5.67 7.31 6.95
CA ASP A 146 4.24 7.65 7.09
C ASP A 146 3.38 6.39 7.15
N LYS A 147 3.58 5.46 6.23
CA LYS A 147 2.87 4.18 6.23
C LYS A 147 3.16 3.35 7.47
N ARG A 148 4.41 3.33 7.94
CA ARG A 148 4.80 2.65 9.18
C ARG A 148 4.09 3.26 10.40
N SER A 149 3.98 4.58 10.44
CA SER A 149 3.28 5.27 11.54
C SER A 149 1.80 4.92 11.57
N LYS A 150 1.14 4.86 10.42
CA LYS A 150 -0.28 4.48 10.28
C LYS A 150 -0.56 3.01 10.63
N LEU A 151 0.42 2.14 10.43
CA LEU A 151 0.32 0.70 10.74
C LEU A 151 0.92 0.33 12.10
N SER A 152 1.23 1.31 12.97
CA SER A 152 1.93 1.09 14.22
C SER A 152 1.24 0.03 15.10
N ASP A 153 -0.05 0.18 15.34
CA ASP A 153 -0.83 -0.71 16.20
C ASP A 153 -0.94 -2.12 15.62
N THR A 154 -1.17 -2.19 14.28
CA THR A 154 -1.22 -3.47 13.56
C THR A 154 0.09 -4.23 13.66
N LEU A 155 1.22 -3.55 13.42
CA LEU A 155 2.54 -4.17 13.48
C LEU A 155 2.93 -4.55 14.90
N GLU A 156 2.54 -3.77 15.90
CA GLU A 156 2.72 -4.11 17.30
C GLU A 156 1.92 -5.35 17.68
N SER A 157 0.66 -5.45 17.26
CA SER A 157 -0.18 -6.63 17.44
C SER A 157 0.41 -7.88 16.79
N ILE A 158 0.96 -7.74 15.57
CA ILE A 158 1.64 -8.84 14.87
C ILE A 158 2.87 -9.29 15.66
N ASN A 159 3.72 -8.35 16.08
CA ASN A 159 4.97 -8.66 16.80
C ASN A 159 4.74 -9.29 18.18
N LYS A 160 3.60 -9.00 18.84
CA LYS A 160 3.22 -9.58 20.13
C LYS A 160 2.51 -10.94 20.01
N SER A 161 2.20 -11.40 18.80
CA SER A 161 1.52 -12.69 18.59
C SER A 161 2.47 -13.87 18.84
N SER A 162 1.89 -15.05 19.09
CA SER A 162 2.61 -16.31 19.27
C SER A 162 3.47 -16.67 18.06
N ASP A 163 2.97 -16.42 16.84
CA ASP A 163 3.72 -16.55 15.59
C ASP A 163 3.60 -15.29 14.72
N PRO A 164 4.53 -14.34 14.83
CA PRO A 164 4.53 -13.12 14.04
C PRO A 164 4.63 -13.34 12.54
N TYR A 165 5.27 -14.44 12.10
CA TYR A 165 5.40 -14.75 10.67
C TYR A 165 4.06 -15.18 10.07
N ILE A 166 3.37 -16.10 10.71
CA ILE A 166 2.05 -16.58 10.27
C ILE A 166 1.06 -15.42 10.26
N LYS A 167 1.05 -14.61 11.32
CA LYS A 167 0.14 -13.45 11.43
C LYS A 167 0.42 -12.40 10.36
N MET A 168 1.69 -12.07 10.10
CA MET A 168 2.09 -11.16 9.03
C MET A 168 1.68 -11.68 7.64
N ARG A 169 1.91 -12.97 7.39
CA ARG A 169 1.51 -13.61 6.14
C ARG A 169 -0.01 -13.56 5.94
N SER A 170 -0.79 -13.89 6.96
CA SER A 170 -2.25 -13.86 6.91
C SER A 170 -2.76 -12.44 6.65
N TYR A 171 -2.27 -11.46 7.40
CA TYR A 171 -2.60 -10.05 7.20
C TYR A 171 -2.30 -9.58 5.76
N TYR A 172 -1.11 -9.90 5.24
CA TYR A 172 -0.75 -9.55 3.87
C TYR A 172 -1.70 -10.17 2.84
N ILE A 173 -1.96 -11.48 2.94
CA ILE A 173 -2.82 -12.21 1.98
C ILE A 173 -4.24 -11.66 2.00
N GLN A 174 -4.81 -11.38 3.17
CA GLN A 174 -6.16 -10.83 3.32
C GLN A 174 -6.27 -9.44 2.70
N ASN A 175 -5.37 -8.53 3.06
CA ASN A 175 -5.30 -7.19 2.46
C ASN A 175 -5.13 -7.25 0.94
N ARG A 176 -4.27 -8.15 0.48
CA ARG A 176 -4.00 -8.27 -0.95
C ARG A 176 -5.21 -8.76 -1.72
N ARG A 177 -5.92 -9.74 -1.18
CA ARG A 177 -7.18 -10.23 -1.77
C ARG A 177 -8.25 -9.15 -1.79
N ALA A 178 -8.36 -8.33 -0.76
CA ALA A 178 -9.27 -7.19 -0.75
C ALA A 178 -8.99 -6.21 -1.91
N ILE A 179 -7.72 -5.90 -2.18
CA ILE A 179 -7.30 -5.04 -3.31
C ILE A 179 -7.60 -5.70 -4.68
N VAL A 180 -7.34 -6.99 -4.81
CA VAL A 180 -7.55 -7.73 -6.07
C VAL A 180 -9.03 -7.81 -6.43
N TYR A 181 -9.90 -8.06 -5.45
CA TYR A 181 -11.33 -8.29 -5.67
C TYR A 181 -12.22 -7.09 -5.36
N ASP A 182 -11.66 -5.89 -5.17
CA ASP A 182 -12.39 -4.64 -4.84
C ASP A 182 -13.32 -4.78 -3.62
N LYS A 183 -12.97 -5.68 -2.71
CA LYS A 183 -13.75 -5.91 -1.49
C LYS A 183 -13.34 -4.90 -0.43
N LYS A 184 -14.35 -4.28 0.19
CA LYS A 184 -14.12 -3.50 1.39
C LYS A 184 -13.58 -4.44 2.47
N TYR A 185 -12.42 -4.10 3.03
CA TYR A 185 -11.91 -4.80 4.21
C TYR A 185 -12.92 -4.62 5.34
N ASN A 186 -13.59 -5.68 5.74
CA ASN A 186 -14.51 -5.67 6.86
C ASN A 186 -13.72 -6.12 8.10
N GLU A 187 -13.29 -5.16 8.92
CA GLU A 187 -12.61 -5.42 10.22
C GLU A 187 -13.38 -6.39 11.11
N ASP A 188 -14.74 -6.35 11.06
CA ASP A 188 -15.58 -7.24 11.86
C ASP A 188 -15.53 -8.71 11.42
N ASN A 189 -15.31 -8.97 10.12
CA ASN A 189 -15.18 -10.35 9.64
C ASN A 189 -13.80 -10.95 9.92
N ASP A 190 -12.78 -10.12 10.11
CA ASP A 190 -11.44 -10.60 10.40
C ASP A 190 -11.25 -10.91 11.88
N LYS A 191 -11.84 -10.12 12.78
CA LYS A 191 -11.88 -10.49 14.22
C LYS A 191 -12.48 -11.87 14.43
N LYS A 192 -13.59 -12.19 13.75
CA LYS A 192 -14.22 -13.53 13.83
C LYS A 192 -13.34 -14.62 13.22
N LYS A 193 -12.59 -14.33 12.16
CA LYS A 193 -11.68 -15.31 11.54
C LYS A 193 -10.39 -15.49 12.34
N ASP A 194 -9.85 -14.42 12.91
CA ASP A 194 -8.71 -14.49 13.82
C ASP A 194 -9.06 -15.28 15.08
N GLU A 195 -10.25 -15.05 15.66
CA GLU A 195 -10.76 -15.86 16.80
C GLU A 195 -10.96 -17.34 16.43
N GLN A 196 -11.46 -17.63 15.23
CA GLN A 196 -11.59 -19.01 14.74
C GLN A 196 -10.23 -19.65 14.50
N PHE A 197 -9.26 -18.89 13.96
CA PHE A 197 -7.91 -19.39 13.71
C PHE A 197 -7.14 -19.61 15.03
N GLU A 198 -7.27 -18.71 16.01
CA GLU A 198 -6.68 -18.92 17.34
C GLU A 198 -7.29 -20.13 18.07
N LYS A 199 -8.60 -20.41 17.88
CA LYS A 199 -9.24 -21.62 18.40
C LYS A 199 -8.77 -22.92 17.73
N LEU A 200 -8.26 -22.86 16.50
CA LEU A 200 -7.71 -24.01 15.80
C LEU A 200 -6.24 -24.31 16.16
N LEU A 201 -5.58 -23.36 16.82
CA LEU A 201 -4.19 -23.48 17.26
C LEU A 201 -4.09 -23.89 18.76
N GLN A 202 -5.22 -23.98 19.48
CA GLN A 202 -5.32 -24.52 20.83
C GLN A 202 -5.70 -26.01 20.81
#